data_83d77e83a48db93fade0c888b11cb7d6
#
_entry.id   83d77e83a48db93fade0c888b11cb7d6
#
_cell.length_a   1.000
_cell.length_b   1.000
_cell.length_c   1.000
_cell.angle_alpha   90.00
_cell.angle_beta   90.00
_cell.angle_gamma   90.00
#
_symmetry.space_group_name_H-M   'P 1'
#
loop_
_entity.id
_entity.type
_entity.pdbx_description
1 polymer ?
#
loop_
_entity_poly.entity_id
_entity_poly.type
_entity_poly.pdbx_seq_one_letter_code
_entity_poly.pdbx_strand_id
1 'polypeptide(L)'
;TEKKHDLYPDFEKLFGFDGEGSSNKENVFVKIYGPNGSSGIVTHNNVRGLENSVALTRSMLDNFLYSDGLPREKSPLRVVPETKFSDITANRDPRLKMTLFSPGEEAFKGPYKPFKTDDQTHGYGYAIKKGWVASEWSLNSKGTIDKMIIRYAEILLSYAEALYEYNGNISDQQ
;
A
#
# COMPACT_ATOMS: atom_id res chain seq x y z
N THR A 1 -17.33 0.22 26.68
CA THR A 1 -17.26 1.22 25.59
C THR A 1 -17.04 0.49 24.30
N GLU A 2 -17.94 0.65 23.33
CA GLU A 2 -17.74 0.07 21.98
C GLU A 2 -16.41 0.57 21.41
N LYS A 3 -15.61 -0.35 20.90
CA LYS A 3 -14.38 -0.04 20.19
C LYS A 3 -14.72 0.69 18.89
N LYS A 4 -14.53 1.99 18.85
CA LYS A 4 -14.94 2.86 17.75
C LYS A 4 -14.11 2.62 16.49
N HIS A 5 -12.82 2.35 16.66
CA HIS A 5 -11.89 2.06 15.57
C HIS A 5 -11.19 0.72 15.77
N ASP A 6 -10.80 0.09 14.66
CA ASP A 6 -10.05 -1.16 14.63
C ASP A 6 -9.28 -1.28 13.31
N LEU A 7 -8.27 -2.16 13.25
CA LEU A 7 -7.56 -2.44 12.02
C LEU A 7 -8.43 -3.28 11.08
N TYR A 8 -8.36 -2.98 9.79
CA TYR A 8 -9.02 -3.78 8.76
C TYR A 8 -8.27 -5.11 8.57
N PRO A 9 -8.97 -6.25 8.49
CA PRO A 9 -8.34 -7.56 8.54
C PRO A 9 -7.55 -7.93 7.27
N ASP A 10 -7.82 -7.29 6.14
CA ASP A 10 -7.21 -7.57 4.84
C ASP A 10 -6.52 -6.32 4.30
N PHE A 11 -5.19 -6.30 4.39
CA PHE A 11 -4.40 -5.14 3.98
C PHE A 11 -4.49 -4.86 2.47
N GLU A 12 -4.65 -5.86 1.62
CA GLU A 12 -4.73 -5.67 0.17
C GLU A 12 -6.06 -5.05 -0.22
N LYS A 13 -7.17 -5.56 0.34
CA LYS A 13 -8.52 -5.08 0.08
C LYS A 13 -8.82 -3.71 0.68
N LEU A 14 -8.09 -3.35 1.74
CA LEU A 14 -8.27 -2.08 2.45
C LEU A 14 -8.25 -0.85 1.53
N PHE A 15 -7.50 -0.88 0.44
CA PHE A 15 -7.29 0.27 -0.46
C PHE A 15 -8.13 0.22 -1.74
N GLY A 16 -9.05 -0.72 -1.84
CA GLY A 16 -10.03 -0.85 -2.92
C GLY A 16 -11.46 -0.62 -2.43
N PHE A 17 -12.43 -0.98 -3.25
CA PHE A 17 -13.86 -0.85 -2.91
C PHE A 17 -14.27 -1.60 -1.64
N ASP A 18 -13.64 -2.74 -1.34
CA ASP A 18 -13.92 -3.51 -0.13
C ASP A 18 -13.60 -2.73 1.17
N GLY A 19 -12.67 -1.78 1.09
CA GLY A 19 -12.26 -0.94 2.21
C GLY A 19 -13.10 0.32 2.41
N GLU A 20 -14.13 0.54 1.60
CA GLU A 20 -14.98 1.72 1.68
C GLU A 20 -16.06 1.61 2.76
N GLY A 21 -16.62 2.75 3.10
CA GLY A 21 -17.80 2.85 3.93
C GLY A 21 -17.53 2.79 5.43
N SER A 22 -18.62 2.98 6.20
CA SER A 22 -18.59 3.11 7.68
C SER A 22 -18.34 1.79 8.41
N SER A 23 -18.48 0.65 7.74
CA SER A 23 -18.18 -0.67 8.30
C SER A 23 -16.67 -0.89 8.47
N ASN A 24 -15.85 -0.20 7.69
CA ASN A 24 -14.41 -0.23 7.85
C ASN A 24 -13.99 0.69 9.01
N LYS A 25 -13.73 0.09 10.17
CA LYS A 25 -13.34 0.81 11.39
C LYS A 25 -11.90 1.36 11.34
N GLU A 26 -11.11 1.02 10.34
CA GLU A 26 -9.79 1.62 10.13
C GLU A 26 -9.88 3.02 9.50
N ASN A 27 -10.99 3.36 8.86
CA ASN A 27 -11.25 4.68 8.33
C ASN A 27 -11.42 5.70 9.45
N VAL A 28 -10.49 6.64 9.58
CA VAL A 28 -10.58 7.78 10.51
C VAL A 28 -11.00 9.03 9.75
N PHE A 29 -10.32 9.34 8.66
CA PHE A 29 -10.67 10.43 7.76
C PHE A 29 -10.54 10.01 6.31
N VAL A 30 -11.64 10.13 5.57
CA VAL A 30 -11.77 9.63 4.19
C VAL A 30 -12.28 10.73 3.28
N LYS A 31 -11.65 10.88 2.13
CA LYS A 31 -12.19 11.65 1.01
C LYS A 31 -13.08 10.72 0.18
N ILE A 32 -14.37 10.99 0.20
CA ILE A 32 -15.38 10.23 -0.54
C ILE A 32 -15.44 10.73 -1.99
N TYR A 33 -15.52 9.77 -2.91
CA TYR A 33 -15.70 9.98 -4.34
C TYR A 33 -16.95 9.25 -4.85
N GLY A 34 -17.39 9.57 -6.08
CA GLY A 34 -18.53 8.92 -6.70
C GLY A 34 -19.89 9.41 -6.22
N PRO A 35 -20.97 8.69 -6.58
CA PRO A 35 -22.34 9.15 -6.36
C PRO A 35 -22.79 9.13 -4.90
N ASN A 36 -22.09 8.48 -4.00
CA ASN A 36 -22.44 8.34 -2.58
C ASN A 36 -21.95 9.51 -1.72
N GLY A 37 -21.23 10.45 -2.29
CA GLY A 37 -20.52 11.50 -1.58
C GLY A 37 -21.21 12.84 -1.47
N SER A 38 -22.54 12.99 -1.57
CA SER A 38 -23.20 14.30 -1.59
C SER A 38 -23.38 14.94 -2.97
N SER A 39 -24.10 16.01 -3.06
CA SER A 39 -24.59 16.85 -4.17
C SER A 39 -23.83 16.91 -5.53
N GLY A 40 -22.92 16.01 -5.82
CA GLY A 40 -22.21 15.93 -7.11
C GLY A 40 -21.33 14.70 -7.19
N ILE A 41 -21.17 14.16 -8.38
CA ILE A 41 -20.23 13.07 -8.64
C ILE A 41 -18.82 13.67 -8.67
N VAL A 42 -18.02 13.37 -7.67
CA VAL A 42 -16.59 13.73 -7.64
C VAL A 42 -15.79 12.51 -8.03
N THR A 43 -14.97 12.63 -9.06
CA THR A 43 -14.13 11.56 -9.57
C THR A 43 -12.66 11.93 -9.48
N HIS A 44 -11.79 10.96 -9.70
CA HIS A 44 -10.35 11.15 -9.70
C HIS A 44 -9.64 10.30 -10.77
N ASN A 45 -8.34 10.47 -10.87
CA ASN A 45 -7.48 9.68 -11.76
C ASN A 45 -6.34 8.96 -10.98
N ASN A 46 -6.52 8.73 -9.69
CA ASN A 46 -5.46 8.22 -8.82
C ASN A 46 -4.96 6.84 -9.26
N VAL A 47 -5.89 5.92 -9.57
CA VAL A 47 -5.55 4.56 -9.99
C VAL A 47 -4.83 4.56 -11.34
N ARG A 48 -5.28 5.39 -12.28
CA ARG A 48 -4.62 5.57 -13.58
C ARG A 48 -3.21 6.13 -13.42
N GLY A 49 -3.02 7.04 -12.47
CA GLY A 49 -1.74 7.66 -12.17
C GLY A 49 -0.67 6.68 -11.66
N LEU A 50 -1.06 5.53 -11.10
CA LEU A 50 -0.10 4.52 -10.64
C LEU A 50 0.76 3.96 -11.78
N GLU A 51 0.25 3.95 -13.01
CA GLU A 51 0.97 3.46 -14.19
C GLU A 51 2.26 4.24 -14.47
N ASN A 52 2.19 5.57 -14.40
CA ASN A 52 3.23 6.44 -14.95
C ASN A 52 3.85 7.42 -13.94
N SER A 53 3.26 7.58 -12.78
CA SER A 53 3.60 8.69 -11.90
C SER A 53 4.16 8.25 -10.55
N VAL A 54 4.03 6.98 -10.18
CA VAL A 54 4.36 6.51 -8.84
C VAL A 54 5.11 5.18 -8.90
N ALA A 55 6.29 5.15 -8.32
CA ALA A 55 7.06 3.93 -8.10
C ALA A 55 7.69 3.99 -6.71
N LEU A 56 7.90 2.83 -6.10
CA LEU A 56 8.62 2.74 -4.85
C LEU A 56 10.12 2.91 -5.10
N THR A 57 10.79 3.69 -4.27
CA THR A 57 12.25 3.74 -4.29
C THR A 57 12.84 2.46 -3.68
N ARG A 58 14.07 2.11 -4.05
CA ARG A 58 14.78 1.01 -3.42
C ARG A 58 14.93 1.22 -1.91
N SER A 59 15.22 2.42 -1.48
CA SER A 59 15.33 2.77 -0.07
C SER A 59 14.04 2.52 0.70
N MET A 60 12.88 2.91 0.12
CA MET A 60 11.59 2.64 0.76
C MET A 60 11.27 1.14 0.81
N LEU A 61 11.63 0.39 -0.25
CA LEU A 61 11.49 -1.07 -0.24
C LEU A 61 12.33 -1.70 0.87
N ASP A 62 13.56 -1.24 1.05
CA ASP A 62 14.48 -1.76 2.06
C ASP A 62 14.02 -1.48 3.51
N ASN A 63 13.10 -0.52 3.73
CA ASN A 63 12.47 -0.28 5.02
C ASN A 63 11.44 -1.35 5.43
N PHE A 64 10.92 -2.15 4.49
CA PHE A 64 10.14 -3.31 4.86
C PHE A 64 11.05 -4.33 5.55
N LEU A 65 10.70 -4.75 6.76
CA LEU A 65 11.46 -5.73 7.50
C LEU A 65 11.39 -7.11 6.83
N TYR A 66 12.31 -7.99 7.19
CA TYR A 66 12.19 -9.41 6.87
C TYR A 66 11.15 -10.08 7.77
N SER A 67 10.72 -11.28 7.43
CA SER A 67 9.72 -12.04 8.20
C SER A 67 10.17 -12.43 9.61
N ASP A 68 11.46 -12.31 9.91
CA ASP A 68 12.05 -12.44 11.24
C ASP A 68 12.02 -11.13 12.05
N GLY A 69 11.44 -10.05 11.51
CA GLY A 69 11.37 -8.74 12.16
C GLY A 69 12.65 -7.92 12.08
N LEU A 70 13.67 -8.38 11.36
CA LEU A 70 14.96 -7.69 11.27
C LEU A 70 15.05 -6.83 10.00
N PRO A 71 15.80 -5.71 10.05
CA PRO A 71 16.10 -4.91 8.87
C PRO A 71 17.08 -5.64 7.94
N ARG A 72 17.17 -5.14 6.69
CA ARG A 72 17.92 -5.73 5.59
C ARG A 72 19.37 -6.10 5.95
N GLU A 73 20.04 -5.27 6.71
CA GLU A 73 21.46 -5.43 7.05
C GLU A 73 21.71 -6.49 8.12
N LYS A 74 20.66 -6.86 8.87
CA LYS A 74 20.76 -7.76 10.04
C LYS A 74 20.10 -9.12 9.81
N SER A 75 19.17 -9.22 8.85
CA SER A 75 18.43 -10.46 8.66
C SER A 75 19.28 -11.53 7.94
N PRO A 76 19.40 -12.73 8.49
CA PRO A 76 19.99 -13.88 7.81
C PRO A 76 19.11 -14.43 6.67
N LEU A 77 17.84 -14.02 6.60
CA LEU A 77 16.91 -14.44 5.55
C LEU A 77 17.13 -13.72 4.21
N ARG A 78 18.02 -12.74 4.21
CA ARG A 78 18.38 -12.00 3.00
C ARG A 78 19.06 -12.91 1.97
N VAL A 79 18.57 -12.87 0.74
CA VAL A 79 19.23 -13.52 -0.39
C VAL A 79 20.43 -12.68 -0.83
N VAL A 80 21.61 -13.30 -0.94
CA VAL A 80 22.85 -12.63 -1.37
C VAL A 80 23.58 -13.53 -2.37
N PRO A 81 23.91 -13.02 -3.56
CA PRO A 81 23.62 -11.70 -4.11
C PRO A 81 22.16 -11.53 -4.53
N GLU A 82 21.65 -10.30 -4.47
CA GLU A 82 20.35 -9.92 -5.02
C GLU A 82 20.50 -9.67 -6.52
N THR A 83 20.16 -10.63 -7.36
CA THR A 83 20.39 -10.57 -8.83
C THR A 83 19.12 -10.35 -9.63
N LYS A 84 17.95 -10.60 -9.04
CA LYS A 84 16.65 -10.47 -9.67
C LYS A 84 15.60 -9.95 -8.68
N PHE A 85 14.46 -9.53 -9.19
CA PHE A 85 13.37 -8.96 -8.41
C PHE A 85 12.93 -9.89 -7.27
N SER A 86 12.81 -11.18 -7.54
CA SER A 86 12.42 -12.16 -6.51
C SER A 86 13.40 -12.23 -5.34
N ASP A 87 14.70 -12.02 -5.57
CA ASP A 87 15.72 -12.05 -4.50
C ASP A 87 15.54 -10.85 -3.56
N ILE A 88 15.19 -9.70 -4.13
CA ILE A 88 14.98 -8.44 -3.40
C ILE A 88 13.74 -8.52 -2.50
N THR A 89 12.69 -9.21 -2.97
CA THR A 89 11.39 -9.29 -2.29
C THR A 89 11.20 -10.55 -1.46
N ALA A 90 12.16 -11.50 -1.52
CA ALA A 90 12.11 -12.76 -0.78
C ALA A 90 12.13 -12.53 0.73
N ASN A 91 11.35 -13.34 1.45
CA ASN A 91 11.33 -13.41 2.91
C ASN A 91 11.03 -12.07 3.62
N ARG A 92 10.43 -11.11 2.92
CA ARG A 92 10.02 -9.81 3.48
C ARG A 92 8.65 -9.90 4.16
N ASP A 93 8.34 -8.88 4.94
CA ASP A 93 6.98 -8.61 5.43
C ASP A 93 5.96 -8.81 4.29
N PRO A 94 4.89 -9.60 4.50
CA PRO A 94 3.90 -9.89 3.45
C PRO A 94 3.29 -8.64 2.82
N ARG A 95 3.20 -7.53 3.56
CA ARG A 95 2.68 -6.25 3.06
C ARG A 95 3.48 -5.69 1.89
N LEU A 96 4.77 -6.06 1.75
CA LEU A 96 5.55 -5.68 0.58
C LEU A 96 4.94 -6.23 -0.71
N LYS A 97 4.59 -7.53 -0.73
CA LYS A 97 3.94 -8.17 -1.89
C LYS A 97 2.54 -7.61 -2.16
N MET A 98 1.85 -7.14 -1.13
CA MET A 98 0.55 -6.48 -1.26
C MET A 98 0.68 -5.01 -1.72
N THR A 99 1.88 -4.45 -1.69
CA THR A 99 2.16 -3.06 -2.08
C THR A 99 2.71 -2.95 -3.50
N LEU A 100 3.44 -3.97 -3.98
CA LEU A 100 4.12 -3.95 -5.27
C LEU A 100 3.59 -5.03 -6.21
N PHE A 101 3.57 -4.72 -7.51
CA PHE A 101 3.39 -5.75 -8.52
C PHE A 101 4.59 -6.70 -8.55
N SER A 102 4.31 -7.99 -8.64
CA SER A 102 5.32 -9.01 -8.90
C SER A 102 5.50 -9.23 -10.40
N PRO A 103 6.70 -9.62 -10.87
CA PRO A 103 6.91 -9.93 -12.28
C PRO A 103 5.94 -11.00 -12.78
N GLY A 104 5.26 -10.72 -13.88
CA GLY A 104 4.25 -11.58 -14.48
C GLY A 104 2.83 -11.41 -13.91
N GLU A 105 2.66 -10.66 -12.84
CA GLU A 105 1.33 -10.31 -12.31
C GLU A 105 0.61 -9.36 -13.27
N GLU A 106 -0.69 -9.56 -13.47
CA GLU A 106 -1.49 -8.69 -14.33
C GLU A 106 -1.53 -7.27 -13.77
N ALA A 107 -1.13 -6.33 -14.58
CA ALA A 107 -1.03 -4.92 -14.22
C ALA A 107 -1.71 -4.03 -15.26
N PHE A 108 -1.23 -2.84 -15.49
CA PHE A 108 -1.87 -1.77 -16.29
C PHE A 108 -2.27 -2.17 -17.72
N LYS A 109 -1.35 -2.72 -18.49
CA LYS A 109 -1.55 -3.08 -19.91
C LYS A 109 -1.14 -4.52 -20.21
N GLY A 110 -1.02 -5.34 -19.20
CA GLY A 110 -0.61 -6.73 -19.30
C GLY A 110 0.36 -7.14 -18.19
N PRO A 111 0.99 -8.32 -18.29
CA PRO A 111 1.87 -8.84 -17.24
C PRO A 111 3.01 -7.89 -16.89
N TYR A 112 3.16 -7.55 -15.62
CA TYR A 112 4.18 -6.62 -15.14
C TYR A 112 5.60 -7.11 -15.43
N LYS A 113 6.42 -6.23 -16.01
CA LYS A 113 7.82 -6.48 -16.38
C LYS A 113 8.68 -5.37 -15.78
N PRO A 114 9.28 -5.57 -14.60
CA PRO A 114 10.09 -4.55 -13.95
C PRO A 114 11.31 -4.19 -14.80
N PHE A 115 11.68 -2.91 -14.77
CA PHE A 115 12.89 -2.36 -15.40
C PHE A 115 12.97 -2.50 -16.94
N LYS A 116 11.86 -2.78 -17.60
CA LYS A 116 11.82 -2.80 -19.07
C LYS A 116 11.59 -1.38 -19.60
N THR A 117 12.51 -0.91 -20.43
CA THR A 117 12.49 0.47 -20.98
C THR A 117 11.91 0.55 -22.39
N ASP A 118 11.86 -0.54 -23.11
CA ASP A 118 11.40 -0.63 -24.51
C ASP A 118 9.88 -0.87 -24.65
N ASP A 119 9.24 -1.21 -23.56
CA ASP A 119 7.83 -1.51 -23.50
C ASP A 119 7.13 -0.46 -22.60
N GLN A 120 6.51 0.55 -23.21
CA GLN A 120 5.79 1.62 -22.50
C GLN A 120 4.54 1.11 -21.76
N THR A 121 4.42 -0.19 -21.57
CA THR A 121 3.24 -0.83 -21.00
C THR A 121 3.24 -0.88 -19.48
N HIS A 122 4.36 -0.58 -18.82
CA HIS A 122 4.49 -0.81 -17.38
C HIS A 122 5.16 0.35 -16.66
N GLY A 123 4.73 0.59 -15.44
CA GLY A 123 5.29 1.61 -14.57
C GLY A 123 6.80 1.46 -14.34
N TYR A 124 7.41 2.51 -13.86
CA TYR A 124 8.85 2.59 -13.65
C TYR A 124 9.28 1.80 -12.41
N GLY A 125 10.30 0.95 -12.56
CA GLY A 125 10.97 0.30 -11.42
C GLY A 125 10.05 -0.58 -10.58
N TYR A 126 9.92 -0.27 -9.30
CA TYR A 126 9.06 -0.98 -8.36
C TYR A 126 7.64 -0.42 -8.40
N ALA A 127 6.84 -0.86 -9.37
CA ALA A 127 5.49 -0.34 -9.58
C ALA A 127 4.56 -0.71 -8.42
N ILE A 128 3.76 0.26 -7.98
CA ILE A 128 2.86 0.14 -6.85
C ILE A 128 1.51 -0.43 -7.31
N LYS A 129 1.06 -1.52 -6.66
CA LYS A 129 -0.30 -2.06 -6.82
C LYS A 129 -1.26 -1.65 -5.71
N LYS A 130 -0.74 -1.16 -4.60
CA LYS A 130 -1.56 -0.69 -3.47
C LYS A 130 -2.56 0.37 -3.93
N GLY A 131 -3.85 0.06 -3.81
CA GLY A 131 -4.92 0.90 -4.30
C GLY A 131 -5.16 0.83 -5.81
N TRP A 132 -4.55 -0.14 -6.51
CA TRP A 132 -4.85 -0.42 -7.90
C TRP A 132 -6.07 -1.34 -8.03
N VAL A 133 -7.00 -0.93 -8.85
CA VAL A 133 -8.18 -1.72 -9.22
C VAL A 133 -8.36 -1.63 -10.74
N ALA A 134 -8.38 -2.76 -11.41
CA ALA A 134 -8.38 -2.83 -12.88
C ALA A 134 -9.54 -2.06 -13.53
N SER A 135 -10.74 -2.17 -12.98
CA SER A 135 -11.91 -1.44 -13.45
C SER A 135 -11.76 0.08 -13.34
N GLU A 136 -11.20 0.56 -12.25
CA GLU A 136 -10.92 1.98 -12.02
C GLU A 136 -9.82 2.52 -12.92
N TRP A 137 -8.77 1.74 -13.17
CA TRP A 137 -7.67 2.13 -14.05
C TRP A 137 -8.18 2.43 -15.47
N SER A 138 -9.13 1.65 -15.97
CA SER A 138 -9.71 1.83 -17.31
C SER A 138 -10.57 3.09 -17.47
N LEU A 139 -11.05 3.67 -16.36
CA LEU A 139 -12.05 4.75 -16.38
C LEU A 139 -11.49 6.16 -16.68
N ASN A 140 -10.21 6.35 -16.75
CA ASN A 140 -9.51 7.60 -17.05
C ASN A 140 -10.23 8.87 -16.52
N SER A 141 -9.80 9.37 -15.37
CA SER A 141 -10.40 10.54 -14.66
C SER A 141 -11.86 10.36 -14.19
N LYS A 142 -12.37 9.13 -14.20
CA LYS A 142 -13.72 8.80 -13.70
C LYS A 142 -13.69 7.81 -12.54
N GLY A 143 -12.54 7.58 -11.95
CA GLY A 143 -12.39 6.72 -10.80
C GLY A 143 -13.16 7.23 -9.59
N THR A 144 -13.71 6.30 -8.80
CA THR A 144 -14.60 6.59 -7.67
C THR A 144 -14.19 5.94 -6.37
N ILE A 145 -13.06 5.24 -6.33
CA ILE A 145 -12.54 4.66 -5.09
C ILE A 145 -12.24 5.76 -4.07
N ASP A 146 -12.77 5.59 -2.87
CA ASP A 146 -12.53 6.49 -1.76
C ASP A 146 -11.05 6.53 -1.36
N LYS A 147 -10.58 7.68 -0.94
CA LYS A 147 -9.21 7.84 -0.47
C LYS A 147 -9.14 8.02 1.03
N MET A 148 -8.58 7.06 1.73
CA MET A 148 -8.23 7.23 3.13
C MET A 148 -7.12 8.27 3.26
N ILE A 149 -7.39 9.34 3.99
CA ILE A 149 -6.44 10.41 4.31
C ILE A 149 -5.73 10.09 5.61
N ILE A 150 -6.49 9.66 6.64
CA ILE A 150 -5.95 9.22 7.93
C ILE A 150 -6.53 7.84 8.23
N ARG A 151 -5.66 6.88 8.54
CA ARG A 151 -6.01 5.52 8.95
C ARG A 151 -5.77 5.31 10.43
N TYR A 152 -6.53 4.42 11.05
CA TYR A 152 -6.33 4.06 12.45
C TYR A 152 -4.92 3.50 12.74
N ALA A 153 -4.34 2.77 11.78
CA ALA A 153 -2.94 2.31 11.86
C ALA A 153 -1.94 3.47 12.07
N GLU A 154 -2.16 4.62 11.41
CA GLU A 154 -1.33 5.82 11.59
C GLU A 154 -1.48 6.38 13.01
N ILE A 155 -2.71 6.42 13.53
CA ILE A 155 -2.98 6.88 14.90
C ILE A 155 -2.28 5.99 15.92
N LEU A 156 -2.32 4.66 15.72
CA LEU A 156 -1.62 3.71 16.60
C LEU A 156 -0.11 3.91 16.59
N LEU A 157 0.48 4.11 15.41
CA LEU A 157 1.92 4.38 15.29
C LEU A 157 2.31 5.71 15.95
N SER A 158 1.54 6.77 15.72
CA SER A 158 1.77 8.07 16.34
C SER A 158 1.61 8.01 17.86
N TYR A 159 0.66 7.22 18.35
CA TYR A 159 0.48 7.00 19.78
C TYR A 159 1.67 6.24 20.37
N ALA A 160 2.15 5.19 19.71
CA ALA A 160 3.32 4.42 20.15
C ALA A 160 4.58 5.31 20.18
N GLU A 161 4.80 6.14 19.17
CA GLU A 161 5.90 7.11 19.11
C GLU A 161 5.81 8.10 20.29
N ALA A 162 4.64 8.69 20.50
CA ALA A 162 4.42 9.63 21.60
C ALA A 162 4.67 8.99 22.99
N LEU A 163 4.27 7.76 23.19
CA LEU A 163 4.55 7.01 24.43
C LEU A 163 6.05 6.77 24.63
N TYR A 164 6.73 6.39 23.54
CA TYR A 164 8.18 6.19 23.59
C TYR A 164 8.91 7.49 23.94
N GLU A 165 8.58 8.58 23.30
CA GLU A 165 9.18 9.90 23.56
C GLU A 165 8.91 10.36 25.00
N TYR A 166 7.71 10.09 25.53
CA TYR A 166 7.34 10.49 26.88
C TYR A 166 7.96 9.59 27.97
N ASN A 167 7.96 8.27 27.78
CA ASN A 167 8.38 7.29 28.79
C ASN A 167 9.83 6.78 28.62
N GLY A 168 10.45 7.00 27.45
CA GLY A 168 11.72 6.40 27.05
C GLY A 168 11.65 4.91 26.71
N ASN A 169 10.48 4.28 26.79
CA ASN A 169 10.24 2.87 26.43
C ASN A 169 8.76 2.65 26.08
N ILE A 170 8.49 1.51 25.45
CA ILE A 170 7.13 0.98 25.22
C ILE A 170 7.11 -0.43 25.75
N SER A 171 6.09 -0.79 26.54
CA SER A 171 5.85 -2.16 26.98
C SER A 171 4.90 -2.89 26.03
N ASP A 172 5.00 -4.22 25.99
CA ASP A 172 4.11 -5.09 25.18
C ASP A 172 2.61 -4.98 25.54
N GLN A 173 2.28 -4.30 26.65
CA GLN A 173 0.92 -4.07 27.11
C GLN A 173 0.33 -2.74 26.63
N GLN A 174 1.09 -1.93 25.94
CA GLN A 174 0.69 -0.64 25.39
C GLN A 174 0.53 -0.68 23.88
#